data_525aae9a96d3a570b1e99c4f2829a32c
#
_entry.id   525aae9a96d3a570b1e99c4f2829a32c
#
_cell.length_a   1.000
_cell.length_b   1.000
_cell.length_c   1.000
_cell.angle_alpha   90.00
_cell.angle_beta   90.00
_cell.angle_gamma   90.00
#
_symmetry.space_group_name_H-M   'P 1'
#
loop_
_entity.id
_entity.type
_entity.pdbx_description
1 polymer ?
#
loop_
_entity_poly.entity_id
_entity_poly.type
_entity_poly.pdbx_seq_one_letter_code
_entity_poly.pdbx_strand_id
1 'polypeptide(L)'
;DQPRSRGLGDVYKRQPEELLRECADAEQKPDMYILDIEMPGMDGLAVAKQIRETDSKALLVFLTSYTKYMPSVFEVVTFDFIPKPISEERLRVLFEKAGTYLNLTNQSFSFSYRRVRYSLKFDEILYLEKRGRQAIIHTKKMKYQSNMNLNEIWEKLDERMFAAVHGSFIVNLKHVHSVSSGMVMLTDGTELGVTRGYRKELTEKHIAFVQGGM
;
A
#
# COMPACT_ATOMS: atom_id res chain seq x y z
N ASP A 1 13.99 25.74 -20.13
CA ASP A 1 14.00 24.44 -19.39
C ASP A 1 14.33 24.71 -17.94
N GLN A 2 13.30 24.82 -17.10
CA GLN A 2 13.48 24.83 -15.65
C GLN A 2 13.20 23.43 -15.12
N PRO A 3 14.01 22.89 -14.20
CA PRO A 3 13.74 21.60 -13.57
C PRO A 3 12.45 21.74 -12.74
N ARG A 4 11.45 20.93 -13.08
CA ARG A 4 10.20 20.85 -12.32
C ARG A 4 10.52 20.43 -10.89
N SER A 5 10.28 21.35 -9.96
CA SER A 5 10.33 21.06 -8.52
C SER A 5 9.36 19.91 -8.24
N ARG A 6 9.81 18.88 -7.50
CA ARG A 6 8.95 17.88 -6.87
C ARG A 6 8.15 18.55 -5.75
N GLY A 7 7.17 19.37 -6.13
CA GLY A 7 6.14 19.90 -5.25
C GLY A 7 4.88 19.07 -5.40
N LEU A 8 4.04 19.01 -4.38
CA LEU A 8 2.69 18.45 -4.45
C LEU A 8 2.03 18.87 -5.76
N GLY A 9 1.68 17.85 -6.60
CA GLY A 9 1.38 18.04 -7.99
C GLY A 9 0.21 18.96 -8.30
N ASP A 10 0.19 19.41 -9.54
CA ASP A 10 -0.89 20.22 -10.09
C ASP A 10 -2.24 19.51 -9.96
N VAL A 11 -3.22 20.18 -9.37
CA VAL A 11 -4.60 19.68 -9.29
C VAL A 11 -5.33 20.08 -10.56
N TYR A 12 -5.67 19.10 -11.40
CA TYR A 12 -6.44 19.32 -12.62
C TYR A 12 -7.88 18.82 -12.48
N LYS A 13 -8.86 19.64 -12.89
CA LYS A 13 -10.23 19.17 -13.15
C LYS A 13 -10.26 18.67 -14.59
N ARG A 14 -10.47 17.36 -14.80
CA ARG A 14 -10.51 16.74 -16.12
C ARG A 14 -11.79 15.95 -16.31
N GLN A 15 -12.21 15.85 -17.56
CA GLN A 15 -13.28 14.92 -17.94
C GLN A 15 -12.75 13.47 -17.81
N PRO A 16 -13.61 12.51 -17.44
CA PRO A 16 -13.19 11.12 -17.22
C PRO A 16 -12.41 10.50 -18.38
N GLU A 17 -12.85 10.75 -19.60
CA GLU A 17 -12.23 10.20 -20.82
C GLU A 17 -10.85 10.79 -21.09
N GLU A 18 -10.66 12.08 -20.80
CA GLU A 18 -9.38 12.75 -20.95
C GLU A 18 -8.39 12.22 -19.91
N LEU A 19 -8.81 12.07 -18.66
CA LEU A 19 -7.98 11.50 -17.61
C LEU A 19 -7.52 10.09 -17.96
N LEU A 20 -8.40 9.23 -18.47
CA LEU A 20 -8.07 7.85 -18.83
C LEU A 20 -7.09 7.76 -20.00
N ARG A 21 -7.21 8.63 -21.01
CA ARG A 21 -6.23 8.72 -22.12
C ARG A 21 -4.85 9.11 -21.61
N GLU A 22 -4.78 10.17 -20.81
CA GLU A 22 -3.51 10.62 -20.25
C GLU A 22 -2.87 9.57 -19.34
N CYS A 23 -3.66 8.85 -18.53
CA CYS A 23 -3.16 7.76 -17.70
C CYS A 23 -2.59 6.59 -18.53
N ALA A 24 -3.14 6.35 -19.72
CA ALA A 24 -2.65 5.30 -20.62
C ALA A 24 -1.30 5.69 -21.28
N ASP A 25 -1.13 6.97 -21.62
CA ASP A 25 0.02 7.46 -22.41
C ASP A 25 1.14 8.04 -21.55
N ALA A 26 0.91 8.27 -20.23
CA ALA A 26 1.88 8.94 -19.38
C ALA A 26 3.09 8.07 -19.05
N GLU A 27 4.30 8.58 -19.32
CA GLU A 27 5.55 7.97 -18.82
C GLU A 27 5.62 7.94 -17.28
N GLN A 28 5.00 8.92 -16.62
CA GLN A 28 4.88 9.00 -15.16
C GLN A 28 3.40 9.13 -14.78
N LYS A 29 2.86 8.09 -14.16
CA LYS A 29 1.49 8.09 -13.65
C LYS A 29 1.42 8.86 -12.33
N PRO A 30 0.27 9.52 -12.04
CA PRO A 30 0.03 10.12 -10.74
C PRO A 30 0.07 9.08 -9.62
N ASP A 31 0.64 9.45 -8.47
CA ASP A 31 0.63 8.60 -7.28
C ASP A 31 -0.77 8.47 -6.66
N MET A 32 -1.64 9.49 -6.87
CA MET A 32 -2.98 9.54 -6.29
C MET A 32 -3.98 10.15 -7.27
N TYR A 33 -5.17 9.54 -7.32
CA TYR A 33 -6.34 10.06 -8.05
C TYR A 33 -7.46 10.37 -7.05
N ILE A 34 -8.02 11.57 -7.17
CA ILE A 34 -9.18 11.99 -6.40
C ILE A 34 -10.36 12.05 -7.38
N LEU A 35 -11.31 11.13 -7.22
CA LEU A 35 -12.41 10.91 -8.14
C LEU A 35 -13.74 11.30 -7.48
N ASP A 36 -14.52 12.12 -8.16
CA ASP A 36 -15.92 12.28 -7.78
C ASP A 36 -16.72 11.05 -8.24
N ILE A 37 -17.54 10.50 -7.39
CA ILE A 37 -18.41 9.38 -7.78
C ILE A 37 -19.45 9.88 -8.79
N GLU A 38 -20.01 11.06 -8.56
CA GLU A 38 -21.07 11.63 -9.39
C GLU A 38 -20.46 12.57 -10.45
N MET A 39 -20.06 12.02 -11.58
CA MET A 39 -19.58 12.81 -12.72
C MET A 39 -20.53 12.66 -13.91
N PRO A 40 -20.76 13.75 -14.71
CA PRO A 40 -21.49 13.62 -15.97
C PRO A 40 -20.75 12.69 -16.93
N GLY A 41 -21.49 11.78 -17.55
CA GLY A 41 -21.00 10.88 -18.59
C GLY A 41 -20.50 9.54 -18.07
N MET A 42 -19.51 9.51 -17.19
CA MET A 42 -18.95 8.28 -16.65
C MET A 42 -18.91 8.32 -15.11
N ASP A 43 -19.37 7.27 -14.47
CA ASP A 43 -19.30 7.09 -13.02
C ASP A 43 -17.84 6.98 -12.55
N GLY A 44 -17.50 7.67 -11.45
CA GLY A 44 -16.17 7.62 -10.84
C GLY A 44 -15.70 6.23 -10.47
N LEU A 45 -16.61 5.31 -10.14
CA LEU A 45 -16.27 3.89 -9.91
C LEU A 45 -15.83 3.19 -11.18
N ALA A 46 -16.46 3.48 -12.33
CA ALA A 46 -16.05 2.96 -13.62
C ALA A 46 -14.66 3.45 -14.02
N VAL A 47 -14.37 4.75 -13.78
CA VAL A 47 -13.03 5.34 -13.97
C VAL A 47 -12.00 4.63 -13.08
N ALA A 48 -12.32 4.44 -11.81
CA ALA A 48 -11.44 3.77 -10.86
C ALA A 48 -11.10 2.33 -11.27
N LYS A 49 -12.07 1.57 -11.77
CA LYS A 49 -11.86 0.20 -12.30
C LYS A 49 -10.88 0.22 -13.47
N GLN A 50 -11.03 1.14 -14.42
CA GLN A 50 -10.10 1.26 -15.55
C GLN A 50 -8.69 1.70 -15.11
N ILE A 51 -8.57 2.63 -14.14
CA ILE A 51 -7.28 2.97 -13.57
C ILE A 51 -6.63 1.72 -12.95
N ARG A 52 -7.37 0.89 -12.22
CA ARG A 52 -6.83 -0.33 -11.60
C ARG A 52 -6.29 -1.35 -12.60
N GLU A 53 -6.86 -1.43 -13.80
CA GLU A 53 -6.34 -2.30 -14.86
C GLU A 53 -4.95 -1.89 -15.33
N THR A 54 -4.66 -0.59 -15.33
CA THR A 54 -3.40 -0.03 -15.82
C THR A 54 -2.43 0.36 -14.70
N ASP A 55 -2.94 0.66 -13.50
CA ASP A 55 -2.17 1.07 -12.33
C ASP A 55 -2.76 0.48 -11.04
N SER A 56 -2.21 -0.66 -10.63
CA SER A 56 -2.62 -1.32 -9.40
C SER A 56 -2.11 -0.63 -8.12
N LYS A 57 -1.16 0.32 -8.23
CA LYS A 57 -0.49 0.96 -7.09
C LYS A 57 -1.04 2.33 -6.73
N ALA A 58 -1.71 3.01 -7.67
CA ALA A 58 -2.25 4.36 -7.46
C ALA A 58 -3.15 4.42 -6.22
N LEU A 59 -3.06 5.50 -5.46
CA LEU A 59 -3.98 5.78 -4.37
C LEU A 59 -5.29 6.30 -4.95
N LEU A 60 -6.38 5.58 -4.76
CA LEU A 60 -7.71 6.01 -5.21
C LEU A 60 -8.49 6.60 -4.03
N VAL A 61 -8.91 7.83 -4.18
CA VAL A 61 -9.71 8.56 -3.19
C VAL A 61 -11.02 8.96 -3.84
N PHE A 62 -12.14 8.68 -3.19
CA PHE A 62 -13.45 9.06 -3.70
C PHE A 62 -14.03 10.25 -2.95
N LEU A 63 -14.56 11.20 -3.74
CA LEU A 63 -15.39 12.28 -3.23
C LEU A 63 -16.87 11.97 -3.51
N THR A 64 -17.75 12.15 -2.54
CA THR A 64 -19.17 11.88 -2.73
C THR A 64 -20.08 12.71 -1.84
N SER A 65 -21.27 13.02 -2.36
CA SER A 65 -22.37 13.60 -1.59
C SER A 65 -23.26 12.53 -0.93
N TYR A 66 -23.11 11.26 -1.32
CA TYR A 66 -24.02 10.19 -0.93
C TYR A 66 -23.32 9.04 -0.20
N THR A 67 -23.77 8.78 1.02
CA THR A 67 -23.33 7.60 1.80
C THR A 67 -23.83 6.27 1.21
N LYS A 68 -24.80 6.29 0.30
CA LYS A 68 -25.36 5.09 -0.36
C LYS A 68 -24.34 4.32 -1.22
N TYR A 69 -23.31 4.99 -1.72
CA TYR A 69 -22.27 4.36 -2.56
C TYR A 69 -21.18 3.63 -1.77
N MET A 70 -21.20 3.73 -0.43
CA MET A 70 -20.19 3.10 0.41
C MET A 70 -19.97 1.60 0.09
N PRO A 71 -21.00 0.76 -0.10
CA PRO A 71 -20.76 -0.66 -0.45
C PRO A 71 -20.03 -0.86 -1.77
N SER A 72 -20.37 -0.10 -2.80
CA SER A 72 -19.79 -0.22 -4.15
C SER A 72 -18.34 0.29 -4.22
N VAL A 73 -17.96 1.23 -3.37
CA VAL A 73 -16.58 1.75 -3.28
C VAL A 73 -15.61 0.65 -2.79
N PHE A 74 -16.08 -0.31 -1.98
CA PHE A 74 -15.26 -1.41 -1.49
C PHE A 74 -14.95 -2.48 -2.55
N GLU A 75 -15.64 -2.48 -3.70
CA GLU A 75 -15.29 -3.36 -4.82
C GLU A 75 -13.96 -2.96 -5.48
N VAL A 76 -13.57 -1.70 -5.32
CA VAL A 76 -12.30 -1.17 -5.82
C VAL A 76 -11.40 -0.92 -4.60
N VAL A 77 -10.15 -1.41 -4.63
CA VAL A 77 -9.19 -1.14 -3.56
C VAL A 77 -9.00 0.37 -3.43
N THR A 78 -9.66 0.94 -2.43
CA THR A 78 -9.75 2.38 -2.17
C THR A 78 -8.79 2.78 -1.06
N PHE A 79 -8.08 3.89 -1.23
CA PHE A 79 -7.19 4.43 -0.20
C PHE A 79 -7.96 5.25 0.84
N ASP A 80 -8.88 6.11 0.39
CA ASP A 80 -9.70 6.93 1.28
C ASP A 80 -11.02 7.34 0.63
N PHE A 81 -11.93 7.81 1.48
CA PHE A 81 -13.27 8.25 1.11
C PHE A 81 -13.60 9.55 1.82
N ILE A 82 -13.99 10.56 1.05
CA ILE A 82 -14.26 11.90 1.58
C ILE A 82 -15.68 12.32 1.24
N PRO A 83 -16.57 12.47 2.23
CA PRO A 83 -17.88 13.02 2.00
C PRO A 83 -17.80 14.53 1.70
N LYS A 84 -18.65 15.02 0.80
CA LYS A 84 -18.86 16.44 0.55
C LYS A 84 -19.79 17.04 1.62
N PRO A 85 -19.58 18.29 2.05
CA PRO A 85 -18.59 19.25 1.58
C PRO A 85 -17.19 18.95 2.10
N ILE A 86 -16.17 19.21 1.27
CA ILE A 86 -14.78 18.95 1.59
C ILE A 86 -14.23 20.13 2.40
N SER A 87 -13.66 19.87 3.57
CA SER A 87 -12.93 20.87 4.34
C SER A 87 -11.43 20.83 4.02
N GLU A 88 -10.76 21.98 4.20
CA GLU A 88 -9.32 22.10 4.08
C GLU A 88 -8.60 21.12 5.04
N GLU A 89 -9.10 21.03 6.27
CA GLU A 89 -8.57 20.11 7.29
C GLU A 89 -8.63 18.66 6.82
N ARG A 90 -9.73 18.23 6.18
CA ARG A 90 -9.87 16.85 5.66
C ARG A 90 -8.91 16.58 4.52
N LEU A 91 -8.66 17.55 3.64
CA LEU A 91 -7.65 17.45 2.59
C LEU A 91 -6.24 17.38 3.17
N ARG A 92 -5.93 18.20 4.17
CA ARG A 92 -4.63 18.17 4.85
C ARG A 92 -4.36 16.79 5.43
N VAL A 93 -5.31 16.22 6.16
CA VAL A 93 -5.20 14.86 6.73
C VAL A 93 -5.01 13.80 5.62
N LEU A 94 -5.74 13.91 4.50
CA LEU A 94 -5.59 13.02 3.36
C LEU A 94 -4.17 13.08 2.79
N PHE A 95 -3.62 14.27 2.55
CA PHE A 95 -2.30 14.42 1.95
C PHE A 95 -1.18 13.96 2.91
N GLU A 96 -1.31 14.22 4.20
CA GLU A 96 -0.39 13.71 5.22
C GLU A 96 -0.36 12.17 5.24
N LYS A 97 -1.55 11.56 5.24
CA LYS A 97 -1.73 10.12 5.15
C LYS A 97 -1.12 9.54 3.87
N ALA A 98 -1.41 10.14 2.71
CA ALA A 98 -0.89 9.71 1.42
C ALA A 98 0.64 9.84 1.36
N GLY A 99 1.20 10.96 1.82
CA GLY A 99 2.64 11.19 1.88
C GLY A 99 3.35 10.16 2.76
N THR A 100 2.79 9.87 3.94
CA THR A 100 3.32 8.81 4.81
C THR A 100 3.30 7.45 4.12
N TYR A 101 2.17 7.07 3.52
CA TYR A 101 2.03 5.79 2.82
C TYR A 101 3.01 5.66 1.64
N LEU A 102 3.13 6.69 0.79
CA LEU A 102 4.05 6.70 -0.35
C LEU A 102 5.52 6.66 0.10
N ASN A 103 5.87 7.39 1.15
CA ASN A 103 7.22 7.33 1.71
C ASN A 103 7.56 5.95 2.22
N LEU A 104 6.65 5.29 2.95
CA LEU A 104 6.84 3.93 3.45
C LEU A 104 7.02 2.92 2.32
N THR A 105 6.16 2.98 1.30
CA THR A 105 6.20 2.02 0.18
C THR A 105 7.40 2.21 -0.74
N ASN A 106 7.99 3.41 -0.77
CA ASN A 106 9.20 3.70 -1.54
C ASN A 106 10.51 3.36 -0.81
N GLN A 107 10.46 3.03 0.48
CA GLN A 107 11.64 2.56 1.20
C GLN A 107 12.16 1.24 0.60
N SER A 108 13.45 1.02 0.72
CA SER A 108 14.09 -0.20 0.23
C SER A 108 14.95 -0.86 1.30
N PHE A 109 14.92 -2.19 1.29
CA PHE A 109 15.77 -3.04 2.10
C PHE A 109 16.95 -3.55 1.28
N SER A 110 18.16 -3.27 1.72
CA SER A 110 19.39 -3.75 1.09
C SER A 110 20.05 -4.84 1.92
N PHE A 111 20.44 -5.93 1.26
CA PHE A 111 21.12 -7.06 1.87
C PHE A 111 22.14 -7.69 0.90
N SER A 112 22.96 -8.60 1.39
CA SER A 112 23.91 -9.34 0.58
C SER A 112 23.73 -10.84 0.75
N TYR A 113 23.88 -11.59 -0.35
CA TYR A 113 23.97 -13.03 -0.35
C TYR A 113 24.96 -13.51 -1.40
N ARG A 114 25.85 -14.42 -1.04
CA ARG A 114 26.91 -14.97 -1.92
C ARG A 114 27.71 -13.89 -2.65
N ARG A 115 28.08 -12.79 -1.96
CA ARG A 115 28.82 -11.65 -2.49
C ARG A 115 28.02 -10.77 -3.51
N VAL A 116 26.75 -11.05 -3.71
CA VAL A 116 25.85 -10.23 -4.53
C VAL A 116 25.06 -9.32 -3.61
N ARG A 117 25.01 -8.03 -3.92
CA ARG A 117 24.18 -7.05 -3.21
C ARG A 117 22.81 -6.93 -3.87
N TYR A 118 21.78 -7.02 -3.06
CA TYR A 118 20.37 -6.88 -3.47
C TYR A 118 19.76 -5.65 -2.82
N SER A 119 18.82 -5.03 -3.51
CA SER A 119 17.96 -3.99 -2.97
C SER A 119 16.53 -4.29 -3.42
N LEU A 120 15.61 -4.41 -2.47
CA LEU A 120 14.19 -4.67 -2.69
C LEU A 120 13.39 -3.52 -2.11
N LYS A 121 12.42 -3.00 -2.85
CA LYS A 121 11.45 -2.07 -2.28
C LYS A 121 10.64 -2.78 -1.19
N PHE A 122 10.26 -2.08 -0.14
CA PHE A 122 9.46 -2.68 0.92
C PHE A 122 8.15 -3.27 0.38
N ASP A 123 7.53 -2.63 -0.61
CA ASP A 123 6.28 -3.08 -1.22
C ASP A 123 6.42 -4.38 -2.05
N GLU A 124 7.63 -4.80 -2.39
CA GLU A 124 7.89 -6.07 -3.09
C GLU A 124 7.94 -7.25 -2.12
N ILE A 125 8.23 -7.00 -0.83
CA ILE A 125 8.39 -8.02 0.20
C ILE A 125 7.01 -8.43 0.73
N LEU A 126 6.67 -9.72 0.62
CA LEU A 126 5.45 -10.29 1.21
C LEU A 126 5.65 -10.60 2.68
N TYR A 127 6.67 -11.38 2.98
CA TYR A 127 7.05 -11.76 4.33
C TYR A 127 8.51 -12.24 4.39
N LEU A 128 9.02 -12.36 5.60
CA LEU A 128 10.34 -12.88 5.90
C LEU A 128 10.23 -14.12 6.78
N GLU A 129 11.07 -15.12 6.51
CA GLU A 129 11.09 -16.41 7.18
C GLU A 129 12.48 -16.66 7.78
N LYS A 130 12.53 -17.09 9.04
CA LYS A 130 13.77 -17.58 9.67
C LYS A 130 14.12 -18.96 9.15
N ARG A 131 15.33 -19.12 8.66
CA ARG A 131 15.86 -20.42 8.24
C ARG A 131 17.24 -20.68 8.85
N GLY A 132 17.23 -21.32 10.02
CA GLY A 132 18.46 -21.50 10.82
C GLY A 132 19.03 -20.15 11.27
N ARG A 133 20.26 -19.83 10.83
CA ARG A 133 20.95 -18.56 11.12
C ARG A 133 20.73 -17.49 10.04
N GLN A 134 19.96 -17.77 9.02
CA GLN A 134 19.70 -16.91 7.87
C GLN A 134 18.22 -16.58 7.80
N ALA A 135 17.86 -15.62 6.95
CA ALA A 135 16.50 -15.32 6.60
C ALA A 135 16.24 -15.52 5.11
N ILE A 136 15.01 -15.92 4.79
CA ILE A 136 14.47 -15.94 3.44
C ILE A 136 13.49 -14.79 3.31
N ILE A 137 13.65 -14.01 2.25
CA ILE A 137 12.78 -12.89 1.90
C ILE A 137 11.88 -13.37 0.76
N HIS A 138 10.58 -13.44 1.02
CA HIS A 138 9.57 -13.88 0.06
C HIS A 138 8.98 -12.66 -0.65
N THR A 139 9.00 -12.68 -1.98
CA THR A 139 8.37 -11.67 -2.83
C THR A 139 7.37 -12.33 -3.78
N LYS A 140 6.54 -11.55 -4.47
CA LYS A 140 5.61 -12.07 -5.48
C LYS A 140 6.33 -12.79 -6.64
N LYS A 141 7.58 -12.41 -6.94
CA LYS A 141 8.31 -12.93 -8.09
C LYS A 141 9.20 -14.12 -7.72
N MET A 142 9.92 -14.03 -6.61
CA MET A 142 10.89 -15.06 -6.21
C MET A 142 11.24 -14.94 -4.72
N LYS A 143 12.03 -15.90 -4.25
CA LYS A 143 12.57 -15.92 -2.89
C LYS A 143 14.04 -15.54 -2.91
N TYR A 144 14.45 -14.69 -1.98
CA TYR A 144 15.86 -14.34 -1.79
C TYR A 144 16.36 -14.89 -0.47
N GLN A 145 17.59 -15.30 -0.44
CA GLN A 145 18.27 -15.71 0.78
C GLN A 145 19.18 -14.57 1.25
N SER A 146 19.19 -14.27 2.54
CA SER A 146 20.07 -13.27 3.16
C SER A 146 21.04 -13.95 4.10
N ASN A 147 22.29 -13.44 4.20
CA ASN A 147 23.23 -13.86 5.22
C ASN A 147 22.87 -13.32 6.61
N MET A 148 21.97 -12.33 6.69
CA MET A 148 21.48 -11.77 7.94
C MET A 148 20.43 -12.71 8.56
N ASN A 149 20.40 -12.73 9.88
CA ASN A 149 19.32 -13.38 10.63
C ASN A 149 18.05 -12.49 10.67
N LEU A 150 16.93 -13.04 11.13
CA LEU A 150 15.66 -12.34 11.13
C LEU A 150 15.66 -11.09 12.03
N ASN A 151 16.38 -11.11 13.17
CA ASN A 151 16.46 -9.98 14.08
C ASN A 151 17.27 -8.82 13.48
N GLU A 152 18.42 -9.14 12.84
CA GLU A 152 19.22 -8.13 12.14
C GLU A 152 18.46 -7.47 10.98
N ILE A 153 17.55 -8.20 10.35
CA ILE A 153 16.69 -7.64 9.33
C ILE A 153 15.62 -6.77 9.97
N TRP A 154 15.00 -7.22 11.07
CA TRP A 154 13.96 -6.48 11.78
C TRP A 154 14.40 -5.05 12.15
N GLU A 155 15.64 -4.88 12.62
CA GLU A 155 16.21 -3.56 12.95
C GLU A 155 16.32 -2.60 11.75
N LYS A 156 16.19 -3.12 10.53
CA LYS A 156 16.27 -2.34 9.27
C LYS A 156 14.92 -2.15 8.60
N LEU A 157 13.87 -2.77 9.11
CA LEU A 157 12.52 -2.65 8.60
C LEU A 157 11.77 -1.52 9.31
N ASP A 158 10.83 -0.92 8.61
CA ASP A 158 9.92 0.04 9.21
C ASP A 158 8.78 -0.69 9.92
N GLU A 159 8.69 -0.53 11.23
CA GLU A 159 7.67 -1.18 12.07
C GLU A 159 6.25 -0.77 11.75
N ARG A 160 6.07 0.33 11.00
CA ARG A 160 4.77 0.75 10.48
C ARG A 160 4.31 -0.10 9.29
N MET A 161 5.26 -0.70 8.55
CA MET A 161 4.96 -1.59 7.43
C MET A 161 5.06 -3.06 7.77
N PHE A 162 5.83 -3.43 8.78
CA PHE A 162 6.11 -4.82 9.09
C PHE A 162 5.67 -5.19 10.50
N ALA A 163 5.18 -6.40 10.67
CA ALA A 163 4.81 -6.96 11.96
C ALA A 163 5.34 -8.39 12.13
N ALA A 164 5.88 -8.68 13.31
CA ALA A 164 6.18 -10.05 13.68
C ALA A 164 4.88 -10.80 14.00
N VAL A 165 4.77 -12.03 13.48
CA VAL A 165 3.59 -12.90 13.71
C VAL A 165 3.98 -14.20 14.43
N HIS A 166 5.26 -14.55 14.37
CA HIS A 166 5.87 -15.71 14.99
C HIS A 166 7.36 -15.45 15.19
N GLY A 167 8.02 -16.16 16.11
CA GLY A 167 9.50 -16.08 16.26
C GLY A 167 10.31 -16.43 15.01
N SER A 168 9.64 -16.90 13.96
CA SER A 168 10.23 -17.23 12.66
C SER A 168 9.63 -16.48 11.48
N PHE A 169 8.62 -15.63 11.67
CA PHE A 169 7.96 -14.94 10.57
C PHE A 169 7.69 -13.46 10.88
N ILE A 170 8.01 -12.62 9.91
CA ILE A 170 7.64 -11.19 9.86
C ILE A 170 6.84 -10.99 8.58
N VAL A 171 5.66 -10.36 8.66
CA VAL A 171 4.81 -10.07 7.51
C VAL A 171 4.84 -8.59 7.17
N ASN A 172 4.66 -8.29 5.90
CA ASN A 172 4.40 -6.93 5.44
C ASN A 172 2.90 -6.66 5.52
N LEU A 173 2.50 -5.66 6.30
CA LEU A 173 1.10 -5.28 6.53
C LEU A 173 0.37 -4.89 5.25
N LYS A 174 1.08 -4.34 4.25
CA LYS A 174 0.54 -4.04 2.92
C LYS A 174 -0.02 -5.28 2.20
N HIS A 175 0.55 -6.44 2.49
CA HIS A 175 0.17 -7.70 1.86
C HIS A 175 -0.68 -8.59 2.77
N VAL A 176 -1.12 -8.11 3.92
CA VAL A 176 -2.08 -8.82 4.77
C VAL A 176 -3.47 -8.67 4.17
N HIS A 177 -4.07 -9.82 3.80
CA HIS A 177 -5.45 -9.88 3.33
C HIS A 177 -6.44 -9.98 4.48
N SER A 178 -6.15 -10.85 5.45
CA SER A 178 -7.00 -11.03 6.63
C SER A 178 -6.20 -11.52 7.84
N VAL A 179 -6.69 -11.17 9.03
CA VAL A 179 -6.15 -11.63 10.33
C VAL A 179 -7.25 -12.35 11.10
N SER A 180 -6.98 -13.57 11.51
CA SER A 180 -7.86 -14.37 12.38
C SER A 180 -7.22 -14.66 13.73
N SER A 181 -7.91 -15.39 14.60
CA SER A 181 -7.45 -15.68 15.96
C SER A 181 -6.15 -16.50 16.06
N GLY A 182 -5.66 -17.07 14.99
CA GLY A 182 -4.44 -17.91 14.98
C GLY A 182 -3.66 -17.89 13.69
N MET A 183 -4.13 -17.15 12.71
CA MET A 183 -3.56 -17.15 11.35
C MET A 183 -3.65 -15.79 10.70
N VAL A 184 -2.66 -15.46 9.88
CA VAL A 184 -2.69 -14.33 8.95
C VAL A 184 -2.64 -14.88 7.54
N MET A 185 -3.53 -14.40 6.67
CA MET A 185 -3.55 -14.71 5.24
C MET A 185 -3.01 -13.53 4.47
N LEU A 186 -2.10 -13.77 3.54
CA LEU A 186 -1.52 -12.76 2.65
C LEU A 186 -2.28 -12.67 1.33
N THR A 187 -2.06 -11.60 0.59
CA THR A 187 -2.73 -11.32 -0.71
C THR A 187 -2.39 -12.33 -1.82
N ASP A 188 -1.33 -13.13 -1.65
CA ASP A 188 -0.96 -14.21 -2.56
C ASP A 188 -1.53 -15.58 -2.14
N GLY A 189 -2.37 -15.62 -1.10
CA GLY A 189 -2.95 -16.82 -0.53
C GLY A 189 -2.06 -17.55 0.48
N THR A 190 -0.86 -17.06 0.79
CA THR A 190 0.00 -17.65 1.82
C THR A 190 -0.63 -17.50 3.20
N GLU A 191 -0.72 -18.60 3.93
CA GLU A 191 -1.21 -18.61 5.32
C GLU A 191 -0.05 -18.85 6.29
N LEU A 192 0.06 -18.00 7.31
CA LEU A 192 1.09 -18.09 8.36
C LEU A 192 0.44 -18.12 9.74
N GLY A 193 0.91 -19.05 10.58
CA GLY A 193 0.45 -19.14 11.97
C GLY A 193 0.89 -17.93 12.80
N VAL A 194 -0.03 -17.41 13.62
CA VAL A 194 0.22 -16.28 14.52
C VAL A 194 0.28 -16.82 15.97
N THR A 195 1.45 -16.70 16.59
CA THR A 195 1.64 -17.08 17.99
C THR A 195 0.87 -16.13 18.91
N ARG A 196 0.32 -16.65 20.01
CA ARG A 196 -0.54 -15.90 20.93
C ARG A 196 0.02 -14.55 21.37
N GLY A 197 1.35 -14.46 21.62
CA GLY A 197 2.00 -13.23 22.04
C GLY A 197 2.01 -12.10 20.99
N TYR A 198 1.90 -12.43 19.70
CA TYR A 198 1.95 -11.46 18.61
C TYR A 198 0.56 -11.02 18.10
N ARG A 199 -0.53 -11.70 18.52
CA ARG A 199 -1.87 -11.48 17.97
C ARG A 199 -2.38 -10.07 18.18
N LYS A 200 -2.25 -9.55 19.39
CA LYS A 200 -2.76 -8.22 19.77
C LYS A 200 -2.04 -7.15 18.94
N GLU A 201 -0.72 -7.18 18.97
CA GLU A 201 0.11 -6.22 18.24
C GLU A 201 -0.13 -6.27 16.72
N LEU A 202 -0.20 -7.47 16.12
CA LEU A 202 -0.52 -7.63 14.70
C LEU A 202 -1.86 -6.99 14.35
N THR A 203 -2.90 -7.25 15.16
CA THR A 203 -4.25 -6.72 14.90
C THR A 203 -4.25 -5.19 14.99
N GLU A 204 -3.64 -4.63 16.02
CA GLU A 204 -3.54 -3.18 16.22
C GLU A 204 -2.77 -2.52 15.07
N LYS A 205 -1.61 -3.06 14.70
CA LYS A 205 -0.79 -2.56 13.57
C LYS A 205 -1.53 -2.67 12.23
N HIS A 206 -2.23 -3.79 11.99
CA HIS A 206 -2.98 -3.96 10.75
C HIS A 206 -4.15 -2.98 10.65
N ILE A 207 -4.91 -2.78 11.73
CA ILE A 207 -5.98 -1.79 11.77
C ILE A 207 -5.42 -0.38 11.52
N ALA A 208 -4.35 -0.01 12.22
CA ALA A 208 -3.69 1.28 12.05
C ALA A 208 -3.20 1.48 10.60
N PHE A 209 -2.58 0.45 10.00
CA PHE A 209 -2.13 0.48 8.62
C PHE A 209 -3.28 0.69 7.62
N VAL A 210 -4.39 -0.05 7.78
CA VAL A 210 -5.57 0.05 6.89
C VAL A 210 -6.29 1.40 7.06
N GLN A 211 -6.41 1.89 8.31
CA GLN A 211 -7.05 3.19 8.58
C GLN A 211 -6.15 4.38 8.22
N GLY A 212 -4.87 4.14 7.87
CA GLY A 212 -3.88 5.17 7.61
C GLY A 212 -3.58 6.03 8.83
N GLY A 213 -3.81 5.49 10.00
CA GLY A 213 -3.55 6.11 11.30
C GLY A 213 -2.13 5.78 11.77
N MET A 214 -1.13 6.35 11.07
CA MET A 214 0.23 6.42 11.55
C MET A 214 0.76 7.82 11.38
#